data_ad6328ecedf84747c5c1d5e1c16f26aa
#
_entry.id   ad6328ecedf84747c5c1d5e1c16f26aa
#
_cell.length_a   1.000
_cell.length_b   1.000
_cell.length_c   1.000
_cell.angle_alpha   90.00
_cell.angle_beta   90.00
_cell.angle_gamma   90.00
#
_symmetry.space_group_name_H-M   'P 1'
#
loop_
_entity.id
_entity.type
_entity.pdbx_description
1 polymer ?
#
loop_
_entity_poly.entity_id
_entity_poly.type
_entity_poly.pdbx_seq_one_letter_code
_entity_poly.pdbx_strand_id
1 'polypeptide(L)'
;MSDPQPAPATAVATAAAAPLMARRFRGYLPVAIDVETGGFNVATDALLEIALVHIDMDSDGTLRRGATHDFHVQPFEGARLDPASLSVTGIDPWHPLRPALPERDALQRVFREVRHAIRAYTCRRAILVGHNAAFDLTFINAAVARAEVKRNPFHPFSCFDTATLAGAALGQTVLSKAIRVAGLEWDADSAHSARYDAERSAELFCLVCNRLRDSHRSADERARALGWLTDAADVATDEPPVDAEL
;
A
#
# COMPACT_ATOMS: atom_id res chain seq x y z
N MET A 1 39.19 2.30 -57.05
CA MET A 1 38.08 3.06 -56.45
C MET A 1 37.23 2.03 -55.71
N SER A 2 37.42 1.92 -54.38
CA SER A 2 36.69 0.97 -53.54
C SER A 2 35.60 1.73 -52.85
N ASP A 3 34.36 1.29 -53.04
CA ASP A 3 33.18 1.86 -52.37
C ASP A 3 33.23 1.65 -50.84
N PRO A 4 32.84 2.63 -50.03
CA PRO A 4 32.78 2.47 -48.61
C PRO A 4 31.55 1.64 -48.20
N GLN A 5 31.81 0.58 -47.50
CA GLN A 5 30.80 -0.30 -46.89
C GLN A 5 30.02 0.47 -45.80
N PRO A 6 28.68 0.44 -45.79
CA PRO A 6 27.91 1.10 -44.72
C PRO A 6 28.12 0.45 -43.36
N ALA A 7 28.32 1.27 -42.33
CA ALA A 7 28.47 0.85 -40.97
C ALA A 7 27.18 0.11 -40.49
N PRO A 8 27.30 -0.90 -39.60
CA PRO A 8 26.14 -1.61 -39.08
C PRO A 8 25.28 -0.67 -38.21
N ALA A 9 24.00 -0.63 -38.54
CA ALA A 9 22.99 0.09 -37.75
C ALA A 9 22.98 -0.50 -36.33
N THR A 10 23.32 0.32 -35.35
CA THR A 10 23.22 0.02 -33.94
C THR A 10 21.75 -0.28 -33.62
N ALA A 11 21.42 -1.52 -33.36
CA ALA A 11 20.08 -1.89 -32.88
C ALA A 11 19.84 -1.17 -31.55
N VAL A 12 18.95 -0.19 -31.56
CA VAL A 12 18.40 0.40 -30.33
C VAL A 12 17.62 -0.71 -29.66
N ALA A 13 18.16 -1.20 -28.55
CA ALA A 13 17.45 -2.15 -27.70
C ALA A 13 16.15 -1.47 -27.26
N THR A 14 15.03 -1.95 -27.76
CA THR A 14 13.70 -1.55 -27.28
C THR A 14 13.63 -1.90 -25.80
N ALA A 15 13.61 -0.88 -24.95
CA ALA A 15 13.39 -1.08 -23.50
C ALA A 15 12.08 -1.85 -23.34
N ALA A 16 12.14 -2.98 -22.60
CA ALA A 16 10.96 -3.78 -22.33
C ALA A 16 9.90 -2.88 -21.68
N ALA A 17 8.66 -2.95 -22.16
CA ALA A 17 7.56 -2.16 -21.61
C ALA A 17 7.42 -2.45 -20.12
N ALA A 18 7.30 -1.39 -19.29
CA ALA A 18 7.12 -1.54 -17.85
C ALA A 18 5.87 -2.39 -17.54
N PRO A 19 5.90 -3.25 -16.50
CA PRO A 19 4.74 -4.02 -16.08
C PRO A 19 3.50 -3.13 -15.90
N LEU A 20 2.32 -3.66 -16.21
CA LEU A 20 1.06 -2.93 -16.16
C LEU A 20 0.81 -2.24 -14.80
N MET A 21 1.19 -2.87 -13.70
CA MET A 21 1.06 -2.30 -12.35
C MET A 21 1.88 -1.00 -12.21
N ALA A 22 3.16 -1.02 -12.60
CA ALA A 22 4.02 0.14 -12.52
C ALA A 22 3.50 1.30 -13.41
N ARG A 23 2.93 0.99 -14.57
CA ARG A 23 2.34 1.99 -15.46
C ARG A 23 1.08 2.61 -14.86
N ARG A 24 0.21 1.79 -14.25
CA ARG A 24 -1.08 2.26 -13.76
C ARG A 24 -0.98 3.30 -12.66
N PHE A 25 0.02 3.20 -11.81
CA PHE A 25 0.18 4.05 -10.64
C PHE A 25 1.50 4.82 -10.65
N ARG A 26 2.03 5.17 -11.83
CA ARG A 26 3.24 6.01 -11.99
C ARG A 26 4.47 5.43 -11.29
N GLY A 27 4.64 4.13 -11.30
CA GLY A 27 5.74 3.43 -10.62
C GLY A 27 5.50 3.15 -9.14
N TYR A 28 4.34 3.49 -8.61
CA TYR A 28 3.95 3.11 -7.24
C TYR A 28 3.26 1.75 -7.21
N LEU A 29 3.55 0.98 -6.17
CA LEU A 29 2.84 -0.26 -5.86
C LEU A 29 1.80 0.01 -4.78
N PRO A 30 0.49 -0.11 -5.05
CA PRO A 30 -0.51 -0.06 -4.00
C PRO A 30 -0.39 -1.30 -3.10
N VAL A 31 -0.34 -1.09 -1.78
CA VAL A 31 -0.30 -2.14 -0.76
C VAL A 31 -1.30 -1.77 0.31
N ALA A 32 -2.27 -2.63 0.57
CA ALA A 32 -3.24 -2.36 1.62
C ALA A 32 -2.62 -2.65 2.99
N ILE A 33 -2.81 -1.71 3.90
CA ILE A 33 -2.36 -1.78 5.29
C ILE A 33 -3.53 -1.40 6.19
N ASP A 34 -3.62 -2.07 7.30
CA ASP A 34 -4.44 -1.68 8.43
C ASP A 34 -3.67 -1.92 9.72
N VAL A 35 -3.89 -1.07 10.74
CA VAL A 35 -3.25 -1.18 12.04
C VAL A 35 -4.25 -1.12 13.18
N GLU A 36 -4.06 -1.97 14.19
CA GLU A 36 -4.75 -1.83 15.47
C GLU A 36 -3.81 -1.20 16.50
N THR A 37 -4.35 -0.28 17.27
CA THR A 37 -3.55 0.57 18.16
C THR A 37 -4.11 0.62 19.57
N GLY A 38 -3.27 0.94 20.54
CA GLY A 38 -3.65 1.18 21.91
C GLY A 38 -4.28 2.54 22.17
N GLY A 39 -4.60 3.31 21.13
CA GLY A 39 -5.19 4.65 21.21
C GLY A 39 -4.98 5.45 19.91
N PHE A 40 -5.23 6.75 19.94
CA PHE A 40 -5.19 7.62 18.75
C PHE A 40 -3.94 8.51 18.67
N ASN A 41 -3.14 8.56 19.72
CA ASN A 41 -1.94 9.41 19.75
C ASN A 41 -0.72 8.64 19.27
N VAL A 42 -0.27 8.89 18.07
CA VAL A 42 0.88 8.20 17.42
C VAL A 42 2.19 8.33 18.19
N ALA A 43 2.35 9.38 19.01
CA ALA A 43 3.57 9.60 19.78
C ALA A 43 3.64 8.77 21.06
N THR A 44 2.49 8.41 21.64
CA THR A 44 2.42 7.77 22.95
C THR A 44 1.76 6.40 22.96
N ASP A 45 0.87 6.13 22.00
CA ASP A 45 0.04 4.96 22.03
C ASP A 45 0.66 3.83 21.20
N ALA A 46 0.48 2.60 21.68
CA ALA A 46 1.12 1.43 21.07
C ALA A 46 0.53 1.08 19.70
N LEU A 47 1.37 0.69 18.76
CA LEU A 47 0.98 -0.16 17.64
C LEU A 47 0.84 -1.58 18.17
N LEU A 48 -0.32 -2.22 17.98
CA LEU A 48 -0.64 -3.55 18.52
C LEU A 48 -0.73 -4.63 17.45
N GLU A 49 -1.30 -4.31 16.30
CA GLU A 49 -1.32 -5.19 15.12
C GLU A 49 -1.01 -4.40 13.87
N ILE A 50 -0.42 -5.07 12.91
CA ILE A 50 -0.23 -4.56 11.56
C ILE A 50 -0.49 -5.68 10.56
N ALA A 51 -1.35 -5.43 9.60
CA ALA A 51 -1.60 -6.33 8.49
C ALA A 51 -1.27 -5.66 7.16
N LEU A 52 -0.69 -6.43 6.25
CA LEU A 52 -0.49 -6.03 4.87
C LEU A 52 -1.21 -7.00 3.94
N VAL A 53 -1.82 -6.46 2.89
CA VAL A 53 -2.42 -7.23 1.82
C VAL A 53 -1.85 -6.76 0.49
N HIS A 54 -1.28 -7.69 -0.25
CA HIS A 54 -0.81 -7.42 -1.60
C HIS A 54 -2.00 -7.14 -2.52
N ILE A 55 -1.81 -6.23 -3.45
CA ILE A 55 -2.73 -5.99 -4.55
C ILE A 55 -2.06 -6.50 -5.81
N ASP A 56 -2.64 -7.55 -6.38
CA ASP A 56 -2.17 -8.16 -7.60
C ASP A 56 -2.88 -7.57 -8.82
N MET A 57 -2.27 -7.72 -9.97
CA MET A 57 -2.83 -7.30 -11.25
C MET A 57 -2.71 -8.42 -12.27
N ASP A 58 -3.82 -8.80 -12.87
CA ASP A 58 -3.87 -9.77 -13.94
C ASP A 58 -3.36 -9.17 -15.26
N SER A 59 -3.14 -10.01 -16.25
CA SER A 59 -2.59 -9.60 -17.56
C SER A 59 -3.48 -8.64 -18.34
N ASP A 60 -4.79 -8.59 -18.01
CA ASP A 60 -5.75 -7.65 -18.59
C ASP A 60 -5.83 -6.31 -17.81
N GLY A 61 -5.03 -6.14 -16.75
CA GLY A 61 -5.03 -4.97 -15.87
C GLY A 61 -6.09 -4.97 -14.78
N THR A 62 -6.79 -6.08 -14.56
CA THR A 62 -7.74 -6.25 -13.46
C THR A 62 -6.99 -6.39 -12.13
N LEU A 63 -7.34 -5.56 -11.16
CA LEU A 63 -6.81 -5.64 -9.80
C LEU A 63 -7.59 -6.65 -8.98
N ARG A 64 -6.88 -7.38 -8.12
CA ARG A 64 -7.45 -8.31 -7.15
C ARG A 64 -6.67 -8.32 -5.85
N ARG A 65 -7.31 -8.73 -4.79
CA ARG A 65 -6.65 -9.00 -3.52
C ARG A 65 -5.67 -10.16 -3.68
N GLY A 66 -4.45 -9.97 -3.23
CA GLY A 66 -3.39 -10.96 -3.19
C GLY A 66 -3.20 -11.57 -1.80
N ALA A 67 -1.96 -11.98 -1.49
CA ALA A 67 -1.60 -12.59 -0.21
C ALA A 67 -1.69 -11.58 0.95
N THR A 68 -2.09 -12.10 2.12
CA THR A 68 -2.15 -11.35 3.39
C THR A 68 -1.05 -11.82 4.32
N HIS A 69 -0.40 -10.87 5.00
CA HIS A 69 0.53 -11.10 6.10
C HIS A 69 0.13 -10.21 7.27
N ASP A 70 0.06 -10.76 8.45
CA ASP A 70 -0.30 -10.04 9.67
C ASP A 70 0.67 -10.37 10.81
N PHE A 71 0.88 -9.38 11.68
CA PHE A 71 1.78 -9.49 12.82
C PHE A 71 1.20 -8.79 14.03
N HIS A 72 1.21 -9.48 15.15
CA HIS A 72 0.99 -8.85 16.44
C HIS A 72 2.26 -8.13 16.87
N VAL A 73 2.10 -6.95 17.47
CA VAL A 73 3.19 -6.07 17.87
C VAL A 73 3.17 -5.88 19.38
N GLN A 74 4.32 -6.01 20.03
CA GLN A 74 4.48 -5.72 21.46
C GLN A 74 4.42 -4.21 21.67
N PRO A 75 3.69 -3.72 22.70
CA PRO A 75 3.79 -2.34 23.11
C PRO A 75 5.24 -1.95 23.39
N PHE A 76 5.68 -0.79 22.89
CA PHE A 76 6.98 -0.27 23.23
C PHE A 76 7.05 0.18 24.69
N GLU A 77 8.24 0.30 25.26
CA GLU A 77 8.44 0.72 26.66
C GLU A 77 7.85 2.12 26.88
N GLY A 78 6.97 2.25 27.89
CA GLY A 78 6.28 3.48 28.21
C GLY A 78 5.07 3.79 27.31
N ALA A 79 4.69 2.88 26.42
CA ALA A 79 3.51 3.05 25.58
C ALA A 79 2.23 3.16 26.42
N ARG A 80 1.33 4.03 25.99
CA ARG A 80 -0.01 4.13 26.56
C ARG A 80 -0.94 3.15 25.86
N LEU A 81 -1.88 2.62 26.66
CA LEU A 81 -2.92 1.70 26.24
C LEU A 81 -4.26 2.26 26.75
N ASP A 82 -5.07 2.78 25.86
CA ASP A 82 -6.39 3.31 26.18
C ASP A 82 -7.38 2.14 26.35
N PRO A 83 -8.00 1.97 27.51
CA PRO A 83 -8.98 0.90 27.74
C PRO A 83 -10.14 0.92 26.73
N ALA A 84 -10.57 2.10 26.26
CA ALA A 84 -11.63 2.19 25.27
C ALA A 84 -11.19 1.60 23.92
N SER A 85 -9.97 1.91 23.47
CA SER A 85 -9.40 1.33 22.25
C SER A 85 -9.22 -0.19 22.37
N LEU A 86 -8.70 -0.69 23.50
CA LEU A 86 -8.56 -2.12 23.74
C LEU A 86 -9.91 -2.84 23.78
N SER A 87 -10.96 -2.18 24.29
CA SER A 87 -12.31 -2.74 24.31
C SER A 87 -12.90 -2.88 22.89
N VAL A 88 -12.54 -1.99 21.97
CA VAL A 88 -13.01 -2.05 20.57
C VAL A 88 -12.30 -3.16 19.81
N THR A 89 -10.97 -3.26 19.94
CA THR A 89 -10.16 -4.26 19.21
C THR A 89 -10.23 -5.65 19.85
N GLY A 90 -10.60 -5.73 21.13
CA GLY A 90 -10.55 -6.99 21.89
C GLY A 90 -9.14 -7.52 22.17
N ILE A 91 -8.10 -6.73 21.88
CA ILE A 91 -6.71 -7.13 22.04
C ILE A 91 -6.32 -7.06 23.52
N ASP A 92 -5.86 -8.21 24.07
CA ASP A 92 -5.08 -8.23 25.30
C ASP A 92 -3.58 -8.18 24.94
N PRO A 93 -2.92 -7.02 25.08
CA PRO A 93 -1.52 -6.87 24.69
C PRO A 93 -0.55 -7.77 25.44
N TRP A 94 -0.94 -8.21 26.64
CA TRP A 94 -0.11 -8.98 27.56
C TRP A 94 -0.48 -10.47 27.62
N HIS A 95 -1.42 -10.92 26.79
CA HIS A 95 -1.83 -12.32 26.77
C HIS A 95 -0.63 -13.23 26.50
N PRO A 96 -0.36 -14.24 27.34
CA PRO A 96 0.89 -15.03 27.29
C PRO A 96 1.04 -15.87 26.01
N LEU A 97 -0.06 -16.17 25.32
CA LEU A 97 -0.04 -16.92 24.05
C LEU A 97 -0.08 -16.01 22.82
N ARG A 98 -0.07 -14.70 22.99
CA ARG A 98 -0.05 -13.77 21.87
C ARG A 98 1.33 -13.79 21.19
N PRO A 99 1.45 -14.16 19.90
CA PRO A 99 2.74 -14.29 19.22
C PRO A 99 3.27 -12.90 18.78
N ALA A 100 3.28 -11.95 19.72
CA ALA A 100 3.64 -10.58 19.47
C ALA A 100 5.17 -10.42 19.31
N LEU A 101 5.55 -9.66 18.29
CA LEU A 101 6.93 -9.34 17.96
C LEU A 101 7.31 -7.95 18.50
N PRO A 102 8.58 -7.71 18.82
CA PRO A 102 9.07 -6.35 18.99
C PRO A 102 8.71 -5.49 17.77
N GLU A 103 8.37 -4.22 17.99
CA GLU A 103 7.91 -3.31 16.94
C GLU A 103 8.88 -3.25 15.73
N ARG A 104 10.18 -3.20 16.00
CA ARG A 104 11.22 -3.26 14.95
C ARG A 104 11.12 -4.51 14.09
N ASP A 105 10.94 -5.67 14.69
CA ASP A 105 10.92 -6.96 13.99
C ASP A 105 9.66 -7.10 13.13
N ALA A 106 8.51 -6.66 13.66
CA ALA A 106 7.25 -6.65 12.91
C ALA A 106 7.36 -5.75 11.66
N LEU A 107 7.84 -4.51 11.84
CA LEU A 107 8.04 -3.57 10.72
C LEU A 107 9.04 -4.10 9.69
N GLN A 108 10.15 -4.71 10.12
CA GLN A 108 11.12 -5.29 9.19
C GLN A 108 10.54 -6.43 8.36
N ARG A 109 9.68 -7.27 8.95
CA ARG A 109 8.98 -8.34 8.23
C ARG A 109 8.00 -7.76 7.20
N VAL A 110 7.13 -6.84 7.61
CA VAL A 110 6.22 -6.13 6.70
C VAL A 110 6.99 -5.49 5.55
N PHE A 111 8.04 -4.72 5.83
CA PHE A 111 8.81 -4.02 4.82
C PHE A 111 9.59 -4.95 3.88
N ARG A 112 9.97 -6.14 4.35
CA ARG A 112 10.59 -7.16 3.49
C ARG A 112 9.60 -7.63 2.43
N GLU A 113 8.36 -7.97 2.81
CA GLU A 113 7.31 -8.41 1.88
C GLU A 113 6.97 -7.30 0.88
N VAL A 114 6.81 -6.06 1.35
CA VAL A 114 6.56 -4.91 0.47
C VAL A 114 7.70 -4.69 -0.52
N ARG A 115 8.97 -4.71 -0.08
CA ARG A 115 10.12 -4.56 -0.99
C ARG A 115 10.25 -5.71 -1.98
N HIS A 116 9.86 -6.91 -1.58
CA HIS A 116 9.81 -8.04 -2.51
C HIS A 116 8.78 -7.78 -3.62
N ALA A 117 7.58 -7.35 -3.27
CA ALA A 117 6.53 -7.02 -4.23
C ALA A 117 6.91 -5.83 -5.13
N ILE A 118 7.53 -4.77 -4.58
CA ILE A 118 8.04 -3.63 -5.37
C ILE A 118 8.98 -4.13 -6.49
N ARG A 119 9.91 -5.04 -6.17
CA ARG A 119 10.82 -5.61 -7.19
C ARG A 119 10.08 -6.47 -8.20
N ALA A 120 9.14 -7.31 -7.75
CA ALA A 120 8.39 -8.20 -8.63
C ALA A 120 7.56 -7.43 -9.66
N TYR A 121 6.97 -6.30 -9.27
CA TYR A 121 6.18 -5.44 -10.16
C TYR A 121 7.00 -4.33 -10.82
N THR A 122 8.31 -4.30 -10.63
CA THR A 122 9.22 -3.26 -11.19
C THR A 122 8.76 -1.85 -10.81
N CYS A 123 8.20 -1.71 -9.61
CA CYS A 123 7.80 -0.43 -9.03
C CYS A 123 8.98 0.23 -8.31
N ARG A 124 8.88 1.55 -8.08
CA ARG A 124 9.90 2.33 -7.36
C ARG A 124 9.68 2.28 -5.84
N ARG A 125 8.43 2.40 -5.44
CA ARG A 125 8.02 2.60 -4.05
C ARG A 125 6.61 2.06 -3.85
N ALA A 126 6.24 1.74 -2.61
CA ALA A 126 4.85 1.45 -2.27
C ALA A 126 4.08 2.73 -1.95
N ILE A 127 2.78 2.70 -2.22
CA ILE A 127 1.81 3.65 -1.71
C ILE A 127 0.81 2.89 -0.84
N LEU A 128 0.60 3.38 0.38
CA LEU A 128 -0.31 2.75 1.33
C LEU A 128 -1.76 2.92 0.86
N VAL A 129 -2.52 1.83 0.88
CA VAL A 129 -3.96 1.81 0.71
C VAL A 129 -4.58 1.48 2.07
N GLY A 130 -5.57 2.23 2.52
CA GLY A 130 -6.27 1.97 3.79
C GLY A 130 -7.61 2.68 3.85
N HIS A 131 -8.41 2.40 4.87
CA HIS A 131 -9.66 3.10 5.12
C HIS A 131 -9.45 4.18 6.18
N ASN A 132 -9.42 5.46 5.79
CA ASN A 132 -8.80 6.56 6.52
C ASN A 132 -7.27 6.41 6.63
N ALA A 133 -6.65 6.03 5.56
CA ALA A 133 -5.26 5.58 5.38
C ALA A 133 -4.18 6.50 5.98
N ALA A 134 -4.48 7.78 6.20
CA ALA A 134 -3.58 8.71 6.87
C ALA A 134 -3.31 8.32 8.32
N PHE A 135 -4.28 7.69 9.00
CA PHE A 135 -4.11 7.17 10.35
C PHE A 135 -3.05 6.08 10.38
N ASP A 136 -3.20 5.05 9.57
CA ASP A 136 -2.26 3.93 9.49
C ASP A 136 -0.85 4.40 9.12
N LEU A 137 -0.76 5.27 8.10
CA LEU A 137 0.52 5.80 7.63
C LEU A 137 1.23 6.59 8.73
N THR A 138 0.51 7.39 9.53
CA THR A 138 1.13 8.16 10.61
C THR A 138 1.61 7.28 11.76
N PHE A 139 0.87 6.22 12.12
CA PHE A 139 1.32 5.22 13.11
C PHE A 139 2.55 4.46 12.64
N ILE A 140 2.58 4.03 11.38
CA ILE A 140 3.75 3.36 10.79
C ILE A 140 4.96 4.29 10.80
N ASN A 141 4.81 5.54 10.37
CA ASN A 141 5.93 6.50 10.37
C ASN A 141 6.45 6.77 11.78
N ALA A 142 5.59 6.91 12.77
CA ALA A 142 5.99 7.08 14.17
C ALA A 142 6.72 5.83 14.71
N ALA A 143 6.21 4.64 14.40
CA ALA A 143 6.85 3.37 14.76
C ALA A 143 8.21 3.18 14.09
N VAL A 144 8.33 3.55 12.81
CA VAL A 144 9.60 3.55 12.05
C VAL A 144 10.63 4.45 12.69
N ALA A 145 10.24 5.68 13.07
CA ALA A 145 11.13 6.64 13.71
C ALA A 145 11.58 6.13 15.10
N ARG A 146 10.65 5.67 15.92
CA ARG A 146 10.90 5.15 17.27
C ARG A 146 11.78 3.89 17.27
N ALA A 147 11.49 2.96 16.37
CA ALA A 147 12.25 1.71 16.24
C ALA A 147 13.51 1.86 15.38
N GLU A 148 13.82 3.06 14.87
CA GLU A 148 14.96 3.35 13.98
C GLU A 148 15.08 2.39 12.79
N VAL A 149 13.92 2.03 12.18
CA VAL A 149 13.89 1.15 11.02
C VAL A 149 14.28 1.94 9.78
N LYS A 150 15.30 1.50 9.10
CA LYS A 150 15.78 2.11 7.85
C LYS A 150 15.00 1.61 6.64
N ARG A 151 15.01 2.41 5.56
CA ARG A 151 14.45 2.05 4.24
C ARG A 151 12.96 1.73 4.29
N ASN A 152 12.15 2.65 4.84
CA ASN A 152 10.70 2.57 4.76
C ASN A 152 10.28 2.54 3.28
N PRO A 153 9.61 1.47 2.80
CA PRO A 153 9.25 1.32 1.40
C PRO A 153 8.03 2.16 0.98
N PHE A 154 7.30 2.70 1.95
CA PHE A 154 6.09 3.48 1.68
C PHE A 154 6.41 4.94 1.35
N HIS A 155 5.55 5.54 0.54
CA HIS A 155 5.55 6.99 0.34
C HIS A 155 5.34 7.70 1.70
N PRO A 156 6.12 8.74 2.04
CA PRO A 156 6.13 9.30 3.40
C PRO A 156 4.81 9.98 3.81
N PHE A 157 4.02 10.47 2.85
CA PHE A 157 2.79 11.23 3.12
C PHE A 157 1.64 10.96 2.14
N SER A 158 1.86 10.32 0.99
CA SER A 158 0.79 10.00 0.05
C SER A 158 0.23 8.60 0.33
N CYS A 159 -1.09 8.49 0.29
CA CYS A 159 -1.80 7.23 0.42
C CYS A 159 -3.02 7.20 -0.52
N PHE A 160 -3.55 6.02 -0.78
CA PHE A 160 -4.86 5.82 -1.38
C PHE A 160 -5.88 5.55 -0.28
N ASP A 161 -6.78 6.49 -0.08
CA ASP A 161 -7.79 6.39 0.96
C ASP A 161 -9.09 5.79 0.42
N THR A 162 -9.45 4.60 0.89
CA THR A 162 -10.66 3.91 0.45
C THR A 162 -11.93 4.53 1.00
N ALA A 163 -11.90 5.29 2.09
CA ALA A 163 -13.05 6.06 2.56
C ALA A 163 -13.41 7.16 1.55
N THR A 164 -12.40 7.89 1.04
CA THR A 164 -12.57 8.88 -0.02
C THR A 164 -13.05 8.24 -1.32
N LEU A 165 -12.44 7.14 -1.75
CA LEU A 165 -12.81 6.43 -2.98
C LEU A 165 -14.25 5.89 -2.91
N ALA A 166 -14.63 5.28 -1.79
CA ALA A 166 -15.99 4.76 -1.59
C ALA A 166 -17.01 5.89 -1.42
N GLY A 167 -16.63 6.98 -0.75
CA GLY A 167 -17.44 8.19 -0.67
C GLY A 167 -17.81 8.72 -2.05
N ALA A 168 -16.82 8.81 -2.95
CA ALA A 168 -17.02 9.29 -4.32
C ALA A 168 -17.77 8.29 -5.21
N ALA A 169 -17.47 6.99 -5.11
CA ALA A 169 -18.01 5.98 -6.01
C ALA A 169 -19.32 5.34 -5.54
N LEU A 170 -19.58 5.28 -4.22
CA LEU A 170 -20.67 4.52 -3.59
C LEU A 170 -21.51 5.36 -2.61
N GLY A 171 -21.09 6.61 -2.31
CA GLY A 171 -21.77 7.46 -1.33
C GLY A 171 -21.60 6.99 0.12
N GLN A 172 -20.58 6.18 0.43
CA GLN A 172 -20.34 5.60 1.76
C GLN A 172 -18.90 5.81 2.19
N THR A 173 -18.71 6.27 3.44
CA THR A 173 -17.38 6.54 4.02
C THR A 173 -17.06 5.65 5.23
N VAL A 174 -17.97 4.80 5.66
CA VAL A 174 -17.77 3.82 6.73
C VAL A 174 -17.49 2.47 6.08
N LEU A 175 -16.38 1.81 6.43
CA LEU A 175 -15.90 0.59 5.77
C LEU A 175 -17.00 -0.48 5.66
N SER A 176 -17.65 -0.84 6.75
CA SER A 176 -18.70 -1.88 6.78
C SER A 176 -19.90 -1.54 5.87
N LYS A 177 -20.25 -0.25 5.75
CA LYS A 177 -21.32 0.20 4.86
C LYS A 177 -20.86 0.20 3.41
N ALA A 178 -19.65 0.67 3.15
CA ALA A 178 -19.06 0.69 1.80
C ALA A 178 -18.93 -0.73 1.23
N ILE A 179 -18.45 -1.69 2.02
CA ILE A 179 -18.33 -3.11 1.65
C ILE A 179 -19.68 -3.69 1.28
N ARG A 180 -20.72 -3.50 2.11
CA ARG A 180 -22.08 -4.00 1.82
C ARG A 180 -22.71 -3.35 0.58
N VAL A 181 -22.57 -2.03 0.42
CA VAL A 181 -23.07 -1.33 -0.79
C VAL A 181 -22.27 -1.73 -2.04
N ALA A 182 -21.00 -2.08 -1.90
CA ALA A 182 -20.19 -2.63 -2.97
C ALA A 182 -20.65 -4.03 -3.44
N GLY A 183 -21.48 -4.72 -2.65
CA GLY A 183 -21.89 -6.11 -2.88
C GLY A 183 -20.87 -7.13 -2.41
N LEU A 184 -19.97 -6.73 -1.50
CA LEU A 184 -18.97 -7.59 -0.87
C LEU A 184 -19.47 -8.09 0.50
N GLU A 185 -18.94 -9.23 0.94
CA GLU A 185 -19.28 -9.81 2.23
C GLU A 185 -18.64 -9.04 3.39
N TRP A 186 -19.43 -8.85 4.45
CA TRP A 186 -19.00 -8.25 5.70
C TRP A 186 -19.35 -9.16 6.87
N ASP A 187 -18.34 -9.59 7.59
CA ASP A 187 -18.46 -10.32 8.86
C ASP A 187 -18.20 -9.33 10.01
N ALA A 188 -19.22 -9.11 10.84
CA ALA A 188 -19.13 -8.19 11.97
C ALA A 188 -18.30 -8.75 13.13
N ASP A 189 -18.20 -10.07 13.25
CA ASP A 189 -17.45 -10.74 14.31
C ASP A 189 -15.93 -10.71 14.04
N SER A 190 -15.54 -10.57 12.78
CA SER A 190 -14.14 -10.44 12.35
C SER A 190 -13.67 -8.98 12.28
N ALA A 191 -14.58 -8.01 12.36
CA ALA A 191 -14.27 -6.58 12.34
C ALA A 191 -13.34 -6.17 13.49
N HIS A 192 -12.54 -5.11 13.28
CA HIS A 192 -11.52 -4.64 14.21
C HIS A 192 -10.38 -5.67 14.44
N SER A 193 -10.09 -6.45 13.43
CA SER A 193 -8.84 -7.18 13.28
C SER A 193 -8.08 -6.56 12.12
N ALA A 194 -6.84 -6.16 12.33
CA ALA A 194 -6.03 -5.53 11.28
C ALA A 194 -6.02 -6.37 9.99
N ARG A 195 -5.95 -7.70 10.11
CA ARG A 195 -6.02 -8.61 8.96
C ARG A 195 -7.32 -8.47 8.18
N TYR A 196 -8.46 -8.53 8.87
CA TYR A 196 -9.77 -8.50 8.21
C TYR A 196 -10.01 -7.14 7.56
N ASP A 197 -9.75 -6.04 8.28
CA ASP A 197 -10.02 -4.69 7.78
C ASP A 197 -9.07 -4.31 6.63
N ALA A 198 -7.80 -4.76 6.65
CA ALA A 198 -6.89 -4.65 5.51
C ALA A 198 -7.39 -5.42 4.28
N GLU A 199 -7.90 -6.65 4.45
CA GLU A 199 -8.45 -7.45 3.37
C GLU A 199 -9.68 -6.80 2.74
N ARG A 200 -10.60 -6.27 3.56
CA ARG A 200 -11.79 -5.55 3.08
C ARG A 200 -11.40 -4.25 2.36
N SER A 201 -10.44 -3.50 2.91
CA SER A 201 -9.91 -2.28 2.27
C SER A 201 -9.26 -2.58 0.92
N ALA A 202 -8.49 -3.66 0.81
CA ALA A 202 -7.90 -4.11 -0.45
C ALA A 202 -8.96 -4.46 -1.50
N GLU A 203 -9.99 -5.22 -1.13
CA GLU A 203 -11.09 -5.59 -2.03
C GLU A 203 -11.89 -4.38 -2.51
N LEU A 204 -12.19 -3.46 -1.61
CA LEU A 204 -12.88 -2.21 -1.93
C LEU A 204 -12.06 -1.36 -2.90
N PHE A 205 -10.76 -1.22 -2.65
CA PHE A 205 -9.84 -0.52 -3.54
C PHE A 205 -9.83 -1.15 -4.94
N CYS A 206 -9.64 -2.48 -5.01
CA CYS A 206 -9.63 -3.21 -6.27
C CYS A 206 -10.94 -3.02 -7.04
N LEU A 207 -12.08 -3.15 -6.36
CA LEU A 207 -13.40 -2.98 -6.97
C LEU A 207 -13.58 -1.58 -7.56
N VAL A 208 -13.28 -0.53 -6.80
CA VAL A 208 -13.44 0.85 -7.28
C VAL A 208 -12.47 1.14 -8.43
N CYS A 209 -11.20 0.76 -8.32
CA CYS A 209 -10.22 0.93 -9.38
C CYS A 209 -10.58 0.17 -10.67
N ASN A 210 -11.16 -1.03 -10.55
CA ASN A 210 -11.61 -1.80 -11.70
C ASN A 210 -12.84 -1.16 -12.38
N ARG A 211 -13.76 -0.60 -11.61
CA ARG A 211 -14.91 0.18 -12.16
C ARG A 211 -14.45 1.43 -12.89
N LEU A 212 -13.37 2.06 -12.44
CA LEU A 212 -12.79 3.26 -13.06
C LEU A 212 -11.78 2.96 -14.17
N ARG A 213 -11.63 1.72 -14.63
CA ARG A 213 -10.63 1.31 -15.62
C ARG A 213 -10.72 2.12 -16.92
N ASP A 214 -11.92 2.31 -17.46
CA ASP A 214 -12.09 3.03 -18.72
C ASP A 214 -11.78 4.52 -18.57
N SER A 215 -12.19 5.12 -17.46
CA SER A 215 -11.82 6.50 -17.13
C SER A 215 -10.31 6.67 -17.00
N HIS A 216 -9.65 5.70 -16.37
CA HIS A 216 -8.19 5.70 -16.26
C HIS A 216 -7.53 5.58 -17.64
N ARG A 217 -8.00 4.67 -18.51
CA ARG A 217 -7.47 4.51 -19.88
C ARG A 217 -7.57 5.80 -20.68
N SER A 218 -8.72 6.45 -20.65
CA SER A 218 -8.93 7.73 -21.34
C SER A 218 -8.02 8.85 -20.79
N ALA A 219 -7.77 8.83 -19.46
CA ALA A 219 -6.85 9.79 -18.84
C ALA A 219 -5.37 9.50 -19.22
N ASP A 220 -4.97 8.23 -19.26
CA ASP A 220 -3.64 7.78 -19.69
C ASP A 220 -3.36 8.20 -21.16
N GLU A 221 -4.31 7.96 -22.06
CA GLU A 221 -4.22 8.40 -23.47
C GLU A 221 -4.04 9.91 -23.58
N ARG A 222 -4.79 10.69 -22.80
CA ARG A 222 -4.66 12.15 -22.78
C ARG A 222 -3.32 12.60 -22.24
N ALA A 223 -2.84 11.98 -21.15
CA ALA A 223 -1.54 12.30 -20.57
C ALA A 223 -0.39 12.02 -21.55
N ARG A 224 -0.49 10.93 -22.35
CA ARG A 224 0.45 10.63 -23.43
C ARG A 224 0.41 11.69 -24.54
N ALA A 225 -0.79 12.08 -24.95
CA ALA A 225 -0.95 13.11 -25.97
C ALA A 225 -0.38 14.48 -25.54
N LEU A 226 -0.35 14.75 -24.23
CA LEU A 226 0.27 15.93 -23.62
C LEU A 226 1.79 15.77 -23.38
N GLY A 227 2.36 14.60 -23.69
CA GLY A 227 3.78 14.32 -23.44
C GLY A 227 4.14 14.13 -21.96
N TRP A 228 3.16 13.93 -21.08
CA TRP A 228 3.38 13.72 -19.63
C TRP A 228 3.71 12.27 -19.28
N LEU A 229 3.38 11.33 -20.17
CA LEU A 229 3.71 9.92 -20.03
C LEU A 229 4.44 9.44 -21.29
N THR A 230 5.61 8.88 -21.12
CA THR A 230 6.37 8.21 -22.20
C THR A 230 6.50 6.72 -21.87
N ASP A 231 6.68 5.88 -22.90
CA ASP A 231 6.67 4.41 -22.71
C ASP A 231 7.84 3.85 -21.88
N ALA A 232 8.87 4.65 -21.62
CA ALA A 232 10.11 4.16 -21.02
C ALA A 232 10.65 4.96 -19.81
N ALA A 233 10.23 6.20 -19.57
CA ALA A 233 11.01 7.14 -18.77
C ALA A 233 10.30 7.72 -17.54
N ASP A 234 8.98 7.76 -17.48
CA ASP A 234 8.25 8.53 -16.45
C ASP A 234 8.17 7.85 -15.07
N VAL A 235 8.85 6.73 -14.91
CA VAL A 235 9.02 6.10 -13.60
C VAL A 235 10.16 6.77 -12.80
N ALA A 236 10.89 7.75 -13.36
CA ALA A 236 12.24 8.05 -12.85
C ALA A 236 12.53 9.45 -12.28
N THR A 237 11.71 10.51 -12.42
CA THR A 237 12.33 11.85 -12.30
C THR A 237 11.88 12.80 -11.21
N ASP A 238 10.81 12.59 -10.44
CA ASP A 238 10.30 13.64 -9.53
C ASP A 238 10.45 13.37 -8.02
N GLU A 239 11.01 12.25 -7.61
CA GLU A 239 11.24 11.98 -6.18
C GLU A 239 12.64 11.43 -5.92
N PRO A 240 13.27 11.85 -4.82
CA PRO A 240 14.57 11.31 -4.45
C PRO A 240 14.47 9.79 -4.26
N PRO A 241 15.53 9.03 -4.58
CA PRO A 241 15.56 7.59 -4.36
C PRO A 241 15.29 7.26 -2.91
N VAL A 242 14.73 6.06 -2.66
CA VAL A 242 14.37 5.56 -1.31
C VAL A 242 15.54 5.61 -0.31
N ASP A 243 16.76 5.76 -0.80
CA ASP A 243 18.01 5.84 -0.03
C ASP A 243 18.50 7.28 0.20
N ALA A 244 17.79 8.30 -0.29
CA ALA A 244 18.12 9.68 0.04
C ALA A 244 17.68 9.94 1.49
N GLU A 245 18.64 10.09 2.36
CA GLU A 245 18.46 10.38 3.78
C GLU A 245 17.62 11.66 3.98
N LEU A 246 16.52 11.52 4.72
CA LEU A 246 15.93 12.60 5.49
C LEU A 246 16.42 12.49 6.92
#